data_93139e455b3096ab7b52d68bf5c59f8b
#
_entry.id   93139e455b3096ab7b52d68bf5c59f8b
#
_cell.length_a   1.000
_cell.length_b   1.000
_cell.length_c   1.000
_cell.angle_alpha   90.00
_cell.angle_beta   90.00
_cell.angle_gamma   90.00
#
_symmetry.space_group_name_H-M   'P 1'
#
loop_
_entity.id
_entity.type
_entity.pdbx_description
1 polymer ?
#
loop_
_entity_poly.entity_id
_entity_poly.type
_entity_poly.pdbx_seq_one_letter_code
_entity_poly.pdbx_strand_id
1 'polypeptide(L)'
;GAFMVMSASCSHNSKETRRMQTVKIDTVFSVEGQTPLQFPGKVKAAQDVNLSFRVSGTIGKICVEDGARVRKGQLLAQLDPTDYRIQLEATEAEYQQVKAEAERVMALYKDNGTTPNANDKAVYGLKQITAKYQHHKDQLEYTNLYAPFDGFVQKHLFDEHETVGAGMPVISMISQGAPEV
;
A
#
# COMPACT_ATOMS: atom_id res chain seq x y z
N GLY A 1 42.08 -77.93 -74.31
CA GLY A 1 41.57 -78.23 -73.00
C GLY A 1 40.28 -77.38 -72.72
N ALA A 2 39.14 -78.08 -72.78
CA ALA A 2 37.79 -77.47 -72.52
C ALA A 2 37.46 -77.74 -71.06
N PHE A 3 37.10 -76.73 -70.32
CA PHE A 3 36.47 -76.88 -69.03
C PHE A 3 35.03 -76.42 -69.09
N MET A 4 34.16 -77.36 -68.93
CA MET A 4 32.74 -77.24 -68.94
C MET A 4 32.29 -76.98 -67.48
N VAL A 5 31.68 -75.85 -67.17
CA VAL A 5 31.15 -75.52 -65.91
C VAL A 5 29.64 -75.70 -65.94
N MET A 6 29.09 -76.67 -65.23
CA MET A 6 27.68 -76.88 -64.99
C MET A 6 27.16 -75.92 -63.91
N SER A 7 26.22 -75.12 -64.27
CA SER A 7 25.50 -74.28 -63.28
C SER A 7 24.24 -75.06 -62.79
N ALA A 8 24.31 -75.47 -61.52
CA ALA A 8 23.13 -76.02 -60.80
C ALA A 8 22.23 -74.89 -60.29
N SER A 9 21.03 -74.83 -60.79
CA SER A 9 19.97 -73.87 -60.31
C SER A 9 19.30 -74.53 -59.07
N CYS A 10 19.51 -73.93 -57.89
CA CYS A 10 18.75 -74.27 -56.67
C CYS A 10 17.52 -73.33 -56.57
N SER A 11 16.36 -73.94 -56.83
CA SER A 11 15.10 -73.29 -56.52
C SER A 11 14.87 -73.28 -55.00
N HIS A 12 14.94 -72.10 -54.39
CA HIS A 12 14.67 -71.93 -52.98
C HIS A 12 13.18 -71.53 -52.83
N ASN A 13 12.40 -72.53 -52.43
CA ASN A 13 10.98 -72.33 -52.13
C ASN A 13 10.89 -71.81 -50.67
N SER A 14 10.92 -70.50 -50.51
CA SER A 14 10.69 -69.88 -49.19
C SER A 14 9.23 -69.86 -48.81
N LYS A 15 8.86 -70.80 -47.93
CA LYS A 15 7.60 -70.68 -47.20
C LYS A 15 7.62 -69.44 -46.38
N GLU A 16 6.84 -68.43 -46.75
CA GLU A 16 6.56 -67.27 -45.87
C GLU A 16 5.83 -67.73 -44.63
N THR A 17 6.56 -67.84 -43.55
CA THR A 17 5.98 -68.03 -42.21
C THR A 17 5.42 -66.67 -41.78
N ARG A 18 4.11 -66.50 -41.94
CA ARG A 18 3.40 -65.33 -41.32
C ARG A 18 3.70 -65.37 -39.82
N ARG A 19 4.60 -64.51 -39.39
CA ARG A 19 4.73 -64.22 -37.96
C ARG A 19 3.52 -63.45 -37.52
N MET A 20 2.63 -64.08 -36.78
CA MET A 20 1.55 -63.41 -36.07
C MET A 20 2.22 -62.48 -35.03
N GLN A 21 2.20 -61.20 -35.29
CA GLN A 21 2.53 -60.18 -34.29
C GLN A 21 1.42 -60.19 -33.22
N THR A 22 1.74 -60.66 -32.02
CA THR A 22 0.84 -60.55 -30.88
C THR A 22 0.82 -59.13 -30.47
N VAL A 23 -0.20 -58.40 -30.86
CA VAL A 23 -0.48 -57.01 -30.40
C VAL A 23 -1.12 -57.15 -29.04
N LYS A 24 -0.39 -56.69 -28.00
CA LYS A 24 -0.94 -56.55 -26.67
C LYS A 24 -1.89 -55.36 -26.70
N ILE A 25 -3.19 -55.59 -26.72
CA ILE A 25 -4.20 -54.54 -26.61
C ILE A 25 -4.31 -54.22 -25.11
N ASP A 26 -3.66 -53.18 -24.65
CA ASP A 26 -3.95 -52.57 -23.37
C ASP A 26 -5.22 -51.75 -23.54
N THR A 27 -6.25 -52.13 -22.78
CA THR A 27 -7.46 -51.34 -22.67
C THR A 27 -7.11 -50.07 -21.92
N VAL A 28 -7.18 -48.94 -22.63
CA VAL A 28 -7.11 -47.61 -22.02
C VAL A 28 -8.40 -47.44 -21.24
N PHE A 29 -8.33 -47.62 -19.94
CA PHE A 29 -9.38 -47.16 -19.05
C PHE A 29 -9.37 -45.63 -19.12
N SER A 30 -10.47 -45.04 -19.61
CA SER A 30 -10.72 -43.60 -19.35
C SER A 30 -10.87 -43.45 -17.85
N VAL A 31 -9.79 -42.90 -17.23
CA VAL A 31 -9.89 -42.44 -15.87
C VAL A 31 -10.79 -41.20 -15.93
N GLU A 32 -12.09 -41.38 -15.71
CA GLU A 32 -12.99 -40.31 -15.32
C GLU A 32 -12.67 -39.89 -13.87
N GLY A 33 -11.43 -39.61 -13.61
CA GLY A 33 -10.98 -38.87 -12.48
C GLY A 33 -10.60 -37.49 -13.00
N GLN A 34 -11.42 -36.50 -12.73
CA GLN A 34 -10.98 -35.11 -12.82
C GLN A 34 -9.82 -34.99 -11.85
N THR A 35 -8.60 -35.16 -12.34
CA THR A 35 -7.42 -34.76 -11.59
C THR A 35 -7.52 -33.24 -11.48
N PRO A 36 -7.76 -32.68 -10.28
CA PRO A 36 -7.84 -31.23 -10.17
C PRO A 36 -6.49 -30.70 -10.61
N LEU A 37 -6.49 -29.96 -11.73
CA LEU A 37 -5.32 -29.21 -12.17
C LEU A 37 -5.03 -28.18 -11.08
N GLN A 38 -4.06 -28.48 -10.22
CA GLN A 38 -3.59 -27.54 -9.23
C GLN A 38 -2.63 -26.56 -9.91
N PHE A 39 -3.12 -25.36 -10.19
CA PHE A 39 -2.26 -24.25 -10.58
C PHE A 39 -1.65 -23.64 -9.31
N PRO A 40 -0.34 -23.46 -9.23
CA PRO A 40 0.26 -22.74 -8.14
C PRO A 40 -0.16 -21.26 -8.24
N GLY A 41 -1.19 -20.87 -7.50
CA GLY A 41 -1.62 -19.49 -7.35
C GLY A 41 -0.95 -18.85 -6.15
N LYS A 42 -0.45 -17.62 -6.29
CA LYS A 42 0.01 -16.82 -5.16
C LYS A 42 -1.17 -16.01 -4.64
N VAL A 43 -1.64 -16.34 -3.43
CA VAL A 43 -2.66 -15.53 -2.75
C VAL A 43 -2.04 -14.18 -2.41
N LYS A 44 -2.65 -13.09 -2.89
CA LYS A 44 -2.27 -11.72 -2.59
C LYS A 44 -3.37 -11.06 -1.76
N ALA A 45 -2.99 -10.27 -0.75
CA ALA A 45 -3.96 -9.45 -0.03
C ALA A 45 -4.64 -8.46 -0.98
N ALA A 46 -5.94 -8.21 -0.79
CA ALA A 46 -6.72 -7.32 -1.66
C ALA A 46 -6.18 -5.87 -1.67
N GLN A 47 -5.57 -5.43 -0.57
CA GLN A 47 -4.86 -4.15 -0.47
C GLN A 47 -3.60 -4.32 0.37
N ASP A 48 -2.46 -3.96 -0.22
CA ASP A 48 -1.16 -3.85 0.44
C ASP A 48 -0.72 -2.39 0.33
N VAL A 49 -0.62 -1.70 1.45
CA VAL A 49 -0.39 -0.25 1.50
C VAL A 49 0.76 0.07 2.45
N ASN A 50 1.68 0.86 1.94
CA ASN A 50 2.73 1.46 2.74
C ASN A 50 2.27 2.80 3.29
N LEU A 51 2.26 2.94 4.60
CA LEU A 51 1.86 4.13 5.31
C LEU A 51 3.07 5.00 5.61
N SER A 52 2.90 6.31 5.45
CA SER A 52 3.94 7.32 5.68
C SER A 52 3.37 8.51 6.44
N PHE A 53 4.23 9.20 7.20
CA PHE A 53 3.88 10.50 7.76
C PHE A 53 3.81 11.57 6.66
N ARG A 54 2.93 12.55 6.84
CA ARG A 54 2.81 13.69 5.92
C ARG A 54 3.79 14.82 6.22
N VAL A 55 4.46 14.74 7.37
CA VAL A 55 5.49 15.67 7.85
C VAL A 55 6.73 14.88 8.25
N SER A 56 7.89 15.55 8.29
CA SER A 56 9.15 14.94 8.73
C SER A 56 9.32 15.04 10.24
N GLY A 57 10.11 14.16 10.83
CA GLY A 57 10.41 14.20 12.25
C GLY A 57 11.03 12.90 12.76
N THR A 58 11.35 12.89 14.05
CA THR A 58 11.84 11.68 14.72
C THR A 58 10.65 10.86 15.23
N ILE A 59 10.66 9.55 15.02
CA ILE A 59 9.65 8.64 15.55
C ILE A 59 9.75 8.64 17.08
N GLY A 60 8.73 9.15 17.75
CA GLY A 60 8.69 9.16 19.20
C GLY A 60 8.17 7.85 19.79
N LYS A 61 7.20 7.22 19.11
CA LYS A 61 6.60 5.97 19.56
C LYS A 61 5.99 5.19 18.42
N ILE A 62 6.12 3.85 18.50
CA ILE A 62 5.38 2.88 17.69
C ILE A 62 4.37 2.18 18.60
N CYS A 63 3.09 2.24 18.26
CA CYS A 63 1.98 1.80 19.12
C CYS A 63 1.47 0.39 18.78
N VAL A 64 2.03 -0.26 17.79
CA VAL A 64 1.58 -1.56 17.28
C VAL A 64 2.79 -2.44 16.98
N GLU A 65 2.60 -3.76 17.03
CA GLU A 65 3.63 -4.76 16.71
C GLU A 65 3.40 -5.36 15.31
N ASP A 66 4.45 -5.97 14.75
CA ASP A 66 4.35 -6.72 13.50
C ASP A 66 3.36 -7.88 13.66
N GLY A 67 2.48 -8.06 12.68
CA GLY A 67 1.40 -9.04 12.71
C GLY A 67 0.16 -8.62 13.51
N ALA A 68 0.18 -7.47 14.21
CA ALA A 68 -0.95 -7.01 15.00
C ALA A 68 -2.16 -6.67 14.13
N ARG A 69 -3.35 -7.04 14.60
CA ARG A 69 -4.62 -6.61 14.00
C ARG A 69 -4.95 -5.20 14.46
N VAL A 70 -5.29 -4.35 13.49
CA VAL A 70 -5.64 -2.94 13.73
C VAL A 70 -6.97 -2.57 13.08
N ARG A 71 -7.64 -1.57 13.66
CA ARG A 71 -8.91 -1.02 13.16
C ARG A 71 -8.66 0.31 12.45
N LYS A 72 -9.53 0.64 11.52
CA LYS A 72 -9.55 1.97 10.88
C LYS A 72 -9.57 3.07 11.95
N GLY A 73 -8.68 4.06 11.80
CA GLY A 73 -8.53 5.18 12.74
C GLY A 73 -7.71 4.85 14.00
N GLN A 74 -7.19 3.64 14.15
CA GLN A 74 -6.29 3.30 15.26
C GLN A 74 -4.93 3.95 15.05
N LEU A 75 -4.35 4.55 16.10
CA LEU A 75 -3.00 5.12 16.10
C LEU A 75 -1.96 3.99 15.97
N LEU A 76 -1.10 4.11 14.97
CA LEU A 76 -0.05 3.14 14.67
C LEU A 76 1.32 3.61 15.16
N ALA A 77 1.64 4.86 14.88
CA ALA A 77 2.90 5.48 15.28
C ALA A 77 2.73 6.99 15.45
N GLN A 78 3.65 7.62 16.18
CA GLN A 78 3.66 9.05 16.41
C GLN A 78 5.08 9.58 16.31
N LEU A 79 5.26 10.71 15.59
CA LEU A 79 6.49 11.48 15.65
C LEU A 79 6.55 12.27 16.95
N ASP A 80 7.75 12.73 17.35
CA ASP A 80 7.88 13.71 18.43
C ASP A 80 7.15 15.01 18.01
N PRO A 81 6.06 15.38 18.73
CA PRO A 81 5.24 16.51 18.32
C PRO A 81 5.73 17.86 18.89
N THR A 82 6.86 17.89 19.61
CA THR A 82 7.29 19.03 20.42
C THR A 82 7.40 20.30 19.63
N ASP A 83 8.14 20.29 18.51
CA ASP A 83 8.35 21.47 17.67
C ASP A 83 7.05 21.95 17.02
N TYR A 84 6.22 21.01 16.56
CA TYR A 84 4.91 21.30 15.96
C TYR A 84 3.94 21.92 16.97
N ARG A 85 3.99 21.48 18.22
CA ARG A 85 3.17 22.04 19.31
C ARG A 85 3.59 23.46 19.63
N ILE A 86 4.89 23.72 19.76
CA ILE A 86 5.42 25.07 20.00
C ILE A 86 5.03 26.03 18.87
N GLN A 87 5.14 25.60 17.61
CA GLN A 87 4.71 26.39 16.47
C GLN A 87 3.20 26.69 16.49
N LEU A 88 2.39 25.70 16.83
CA LEU A 88 0.94 25.88 16.94
C LEU A 88 0.60 26.88 18.05
N GLU A 89 1.17 26.75 19.25
CA GLU A 89 0.94 27.65 20.38
C GLU A 89 1.32 29.11 20.03
N ALA A 90 2.46 29.32 19.40
CA ALA A 90 2.89 30.66 18.96
C ALA A 90 1.90 31.27 17.94
N THR A 91 1.46 30.44 16.98
CA THR A 91 0.50 30.91 15.95
C THR A 91 -0.90 31.10 16.53
N GLU A 92 -1.29 30.32 17.53
CA GLU A 92 -2.56 30.50 18.23
C GLU A 92 -2.60 31.84 18.96
N ALA A 93 -1.54 32.24 19.64
CA ALA A 93 -1.43 33.54 20.29
C ALA A 93 -1.56 34.68 19.28
N GLU A 94 -0.87 34.59 18.13
CA GLU A 94 -0.98 35.57 17.02
C GLU A 94 -2.40 35.60 16.45
N TYR A 95 -3.03 34.44 16.26
CA TYR A 95 -4.40 34.33 15.78
C TYR A 95 -5.40 35.02 16.73
N GLN A 96 -5.28 34.78 18.04
CA GLN A 96 -6.17 35.41 19.05
C GLN A 96 -6.02 36.93 19.06
N GLN A 97 -4.78 37.44 18.94
CA GLN A 97 -4.51 38.87 18.87
C GLN A 97 -5.17 39.50 17.63
N VAL A 98 -4.90 38.96 16.43
CA VAL A 98 -5.43 39.50 15.17
C VAL A 98 -6.95 39.37 15.12
N LYS A 99 -7.51 38.27 15.63
CA LYS A 99 -8.95 38.07 15.71
C LYS A 99 -9.61 39.15 16.57
N ALA A 100 -9.11 39.38 17.78
CA ALA A 100 -9.65 40.42 18.66
C ALA A 100 -9.58 41.82 18.05
N GLU A 101 -8.47 42.14 17.35
CA GLU A 101 -8.35 43.42 16.63
C GLU A 101 -9.31 43.52 15.46
N ALA A 102 -9.43 42.49 14.65
CA ALA A 102 -10.36 42.48 13.52
C ALA A 102 -11.80 42.62 13.98
N GLU A 103 -12.21 41.95 15.05
CA GLU A 103 -13.55 42.04 15.63
C GLU A 103 -13.86 43.49 16.08
N ARG A 104 -12.91 44.20 16.71
CA ARG A 104 -13.04 45.61 17.08
C ARG A 104 -13.21 46.51 15.87
N VAL A 105 -12.37 46.37 14.84
CA VAL A 105 -12.42 47.17 13.62
C VAL A 105 -13.74 46.93 12.87
N MET A 106 -14.19 45.67 12.74
CA MET A 106 -15.46 45.31 12.11
C MET A 106 -16.67 45.90 12.88
N ALA A 107 -16.63 45.92 14.21
CA ALA A 107 -17.66 46.55 15.02
C ALA A 107 -17.70 48.05 14.79
N LEU A 108 -16.56 48.74 14.83
CA LEU A 108 -16.46 50.17 14.53
C LEU A 108 -16.96 50.52 13.12
N TYR A 109 -16.69 49.65 12.14
CA TYR A 109 -17.16 49.84 10.77
C TYR A 109 -18.70 49.81 10.66
N LYS A 110 -19.35 48.91 11.41
CA LYS A 110 -20.84 48.88 11.47
C LYS A 110 -21.42 50.15 12.00
N ASP A 111 -20.73 50.81 12.91
CA ASP A 111 -21.17 52.09 13.52
C ASP A 111 -20.63 53.32 12.74
N ASN A 112 -20.14 53.15 11.52
CA ASN A 112 -19.49 54.17 10.70
C ASN A 112 -18.29 54.88 11.38
N GLY A 113 -17.67 54.20 12.36
CA GLY A 113 -16.52 54.73 13.11
C GLY A 113 -15.16 54.46 12.48
N THR A 114 -15.09 53.83 11.32
CA THR A 114 -13.83 53.53 10.59
C THR A 114 -14.05 53.51 9.08
N THR A 115 -12.96 53.45 8.32
CA THR A 115 -12.98 53.45 6.85
C THR A 115 -13.24 52.07 6.27
N PRO A 116 -13.84 51.94 5.06
CA PRO A 116 -13.94 50.66 4.35
C PRO A 116 -12.59 49.94 4.18
N ASN A 117 -11.53 50.69 3.86
CA ASN A 117 -10.16 50.12 3.72
C ASN A 117 -9.64 49.51 5.02
N ALA A 118 -9.92 50.16 6.18
CA ALA A 118 -9.52 49.61 7.48
C ALA A 118 -10.28 48.29 7.79
N ASN A 119 -11.59 48.26 7.49
CA ASN A 119 -12.39 47.06 7.62
C ASN A 119 -11.87 45.94 6.73
N ASP A 120 -11.60 46.20 5.45
CA ASP A 120 -11.11 45.22 4.50
C ASP A 120 -9.74 44.63 4.94
N LYS A 121 -8.83 45.47 5.41
CA LYS A 121 -7.55 45.04 5.98
C LYS A 121 -7.74 44.11 7.18
N ALA A 122 -8.69 44.44 8.07
CA ALA A 122 -8.99 43.60 9.23
C ALA A 122 -9.56 42.22 8.82
N VAL A 123 -10.51 42.21 7.89
CA VAL A 123 -11.15 40.98 7.36
C VAL A 123 -10.09 40.06 6.69
N TYR A 124 -9.27 40.64 5.79
CA TYR A 124 -8.26 39.84 5.09
C TYR A 124 -7.10 39.43 5.99
N GLY A 125 -6.70 40.27 6.95
CA GLY A 125 -5.73 39.92 7.98
C GLY A 125 -6.18 38.76 8.85
N LEU A 126 -7.43 38.77 9.29
CA LEU A 126 -8.03 37.65 10.02
C LEU A 126 -8.07 36.38 9.19
N LYS A 127 -8.45 36.46 7.92
CA LYS A 127 -8.46 35.30 7.01
C LYS A 127 -7.09 34.69 6.83
N GLN A 128 -6.05 35.54 6.69
CA GLN A 128 -4.67 35.09 6.52
C GLN A 128 -4.17 34.35 7.76
N ILE A 129 -4.33 34.93 8.96
CA ILE A 129 -3.88 34.29 10.18
C ILE A 129 -4.67 33.01 10.52
N THR A 130 -5.97 32.99 10.19
CA THR A 130 -6.79 31.78 10.34
C THR A 130 -6.23 30.63 9.50
N ALA A 131 -5.84 30.88 8.26
CA ALA A 131 -5.24 29.88 7.39
C ALA A 131 -3.88 29.38 7.92
N LYS A 132 -3.06 30.29 8.44
CA LYS A 132 -1.75 29.94 9.07
C LYS A 132 -1.94 29.09 10.32
N TYR A 133 -2.89 29.45 11.20
CA TYR A 133 -3.23 28.69 12.40
C TYR A 133 -3.72 27.29 12.04
N GLN A 134 -4.63 27.18 11.08
CA GLN A 134 -5.13 25.88 10.61
C GLN A 134 -4.01 25.01 10.04
N HIS A 135 -3.09 25.61 9.26
CA HIS A 135 -1.94 24.88 8.71
C HIS A 135 -1.07 24.25 9.81
N HIS A 136 -0.71 25.01 10.88
CA HIS A 136 0.10 24.46 11.97
C HIS A 136 -0.67 23.43 12.80
N LYS A 137 -1.99 23.58 12.94
CA LYS A 137 -2.85 22.57 13.55
C LYS A 137 -2.85 21.26 12.77
N ASP A 138 -2.98 21.35 11.45
CA ASP A 138 -2.92 20.18 10.58
C ASP A 138 -1.52 19.52 10.61
N GLN A 139 -0.45 20.30 10.66
CA GLN A 139 0.93 19.78 10.78
C GLN A 139 1.12 18.98 12.08
N LEU A 140 0.57 19.46 13.21
CA LEU A 140 0.59 18.72 14.47
C LEU A 140 -0.22 17.43 14.36
N GLU A 141 -1.39 17.45 13.73
CA GLU A 141 -2.19 16.23 13.49
C GLU A 141 -1.42 15.23 12.61
N TYR A 142 -0.68 15.69 11.60
CA TYR A 142 0.12 14.85 10.72
C TYR A 142 1.35 14.20 11.37
N THR A 143 1.67 14.55 12.63
CA THR A 143 2.65 13.80 13.44
C THR A 143 2.10 12.46 13.91
N ASN A 144 0.79 12.21 13.79
CA ASN A 144 0.16 10.94 14.11
C ASN A 144 -0.10 10.13 12.84
N LEU A 145 0.22 8.85 12.87
CA LEU A 145 -0.03 7.91 11.79
C LEU A 145 -1.17 6.98 12.18
N TYR A 146 -2.29 7.06 11.46
CA TYR A 146 -3.48 6.26 11.71
C TYR A 146 -3.71 5.20 10.62
N ALA A 147 -4.33 4.08 11.01
CA ALA A 147 -4.74 3.04 10.08
C ALA A 147 -5.88 3.54 9.17
N PRO A 148 -5.74 3.48 7.84
CA PRO A 148 -6.76 3.94 6.90
C PRO A 148 -7.94 2.97 6.75
N PHE A 149 -7.74 1.70 7.12
CA PHE A 149 -8.74 0.61 7.05
C PHE A 149 -8.46 -0.47 8.11
N ASP A 150 -9.39 -1.40 8.28
CA ASP A 150 -9.21 -2.57 9.15
C ASP A 150 -8.29 -3.59 8.49
N GLY A 151 -7.27 -4.05 9.22
CA GLY A 151 -6.28 -4.95 8.63
C GLY A 151 -5.24 -5.44 9.63
N PHE A 152 -4.09 -5.81 9.10
CA PHE A 152 -2.95 -6.27 9.88
C PHE A 152 -1.69 -5.46 9.53
N VAL A 153 -0.89 -5.17 10.53
CA VAL A 153 0.45 -4.62 10.34
C VAL A 153 1.33 -5.74 9.78
N GLN A 154 1.93 -5.52 8.61
CA GLN A 154 2.83 -6.50 8.02
C GLN A 154 4.22 -6.40 8.64
N LYS A 155 4.76 -5.19 8.69
CA LYS A 155 6.05 -4.88 9.31
C LYS A 155 6.26 -3.38 9.52
N HIS A 156 7.14 -3.06 10.45
CA HIS A 156 7.77 -1.73 10.56
C HIS A 156 8.97 -1.66 9.61
N LEU A 157 9.21 -0.48 9.06
CA LEU A 157 10.35 -0.19 8.20
C LEU A 157 11.40 0.68 8.91
N PHE A 158 11.03 1.25 10.04
CA PHE A 158 11.84 2.11 10.91
C PHE A 158 11.54 1.81 12.37
N ASP A 159 12.50 2.07 13.24
CA ASP A 159 12.39 1.91 14.68
C ASP A 159 12.13 3.24 15.40
N GLU A 160 11.80 3.17 16.70
CA GLU A 160 11.68 4.35 17.54
C GLU A 160 13.00 5.11 17.59
N HIS A 161 12.92 6.43 17.68
CA HIS A 161 14.05 7.37 17.67
C HIS A 161 14.76 7.54 16.32
N GLU A 162 14.31 6.90 15.25
CA GLU A 162 14.80 7.19 13.91
C GLU A 162 14.10 8.40 13.29
N THR A 163 14.83 9.15 12.47
CA THR A 163 14.30 10.32 11.77
C THR A 163 13.80 9.94 10.38
N VAL A 164 12.57 10.31 10.06
CA VAL A 164 11.92 10.02 8.79
C VAL A 164 11.50 11.29 8.05
N GLY A 165 11.57 11.23 6.74
CA GLY A 165 11.09 12.31 5.86
C GLY A 165 9.59 12.19 5.58
N ALA A 166 8.96 13.31 5.21
CA ALA A 166 7.57 13.29 4.74
C ALA A 166 7.43 12.38 3.50
N GLY A 167 6.43 11.50 3.51
CA GLY A 167 6.18 10.54 2.43
C GLY A 167 7.05 9.27 2.46
N MET A 168 8.01 9.15 3.38
CA MET A 168 8.77 7.89 3.53
C MET A 168 7.88 6.81 4.13
N PRO A 169 7.81 5.60 3.53
CA PRO A 169 7.09 4.47 4.09
C PRO A 169 7.63 4.06 5.46
N VAL A 170 6.78 4.02 6.48
CA VAL A 170 7.16 3.66 7.86
C VAL A 170 6.54 2.34 8.29
N ILE A 171 5.30 2.08 7.92
CA ILE A 171 4.57 0.86 8.27
C ILE A 171 3.90 0.30 7.02
N SER A 172 4.07 -0.99 6.78
CA SER A 172 3.32 -1.72 5.75
C SER A 172 2.12 -2.40 6.37
N MET A 173 0.94 -2.23 5.75
CA MET A 173 -0.33 -2.82 6.18
C MET A 173 -0.98 -3.62 5.05
N ILE A 174 -1.67 -4.70 5.44
CA ILE A 174 -2.54 -5.47 4.54
C ILE A 174 -3.98 -5.38 5.02
N SER A 175 -4.92 -5.26 4.06
CA SER A 175 -6.34 -5.23 4.39
C SER A 175 -6.85 -6.60 4.84
N GLN A 176 -7.93 -6.59 5.62
CA GLN A 176 -8.66 -7.81 6.01
C GLN A 176 -9.60 -8.32 4.90
N GLY A 177 -9.53 -7.79 3.68
CA GLY A 177 -10.35 -8.19 2.55
C GLY A 177 -10.14 -9.65 2.14
N ALA A 178 -11.11 -10.21 1.39
CA ALA A 178 -10.97 -11.54 0.82
C ALA A 178 -9.72 -11.60 -0.08
N PRO A 179 -8.89 -12.67 0.02
CA PRO A 179 -7.71 -12.79 -0.82
C PRO A 179 -8.14 -12.90 -2.29
N GLU A 180 -7.46 -12.16 -3.15
CA GLU A 180 -7.56 -12.32 -4.61
C GLU A 180 -6.62 -13.45 -5.05
N VAL A 181 -7.15 -14.37 -5.88
CA VAL A 181 -6.43 -15.53 -6.43
C VAL A 181 -6.01 -15.24 -7.86
#